data_72df8a5a2477ac627e8cde34d78a0c4a
#
_entry.id   72df8a5a2477ac627e8cde34d78a0c4a
#
_cell.length_a   1.000
_cell.length_b   1.000
_cell.length_c   1.000
_cell.angle_alpha   90.00
_cell.angle_beta   90.00
_cell.angle_gamma   90.00
#
_symmetry.space_group_name_H-M   'P 1'
#
loop_
_entity.id
_entity.type
_entity.pdbx_description
1 polymer ?
#
loop_
_entity_poly.entity_id
_entity_poly.type
_entity_poly.pdbx_seq_one_letter_code
_entity_poly.pdbx_strand_id
1 'polypeptide(L)'
;MVKFLIQRPIAVLMAFTACFIVGMVTYFTLPVSLLPDIAIPEITVQISAQNTSARELENTVVKPLRQQLIQVARLKDMDSEAHDGAGLIRLNFDFGTNTDLAFIEVNEKIDAAMNYLPKDTDRPKVVKASATDIPVFYLSLTLKNDSAYEQTDERAFLDLCEFAESVIKRRIEQLTEVAMVDITGLVERQLQIVPDENKLAVLGLSIQDVESALAQNNVEPGSMTVRDGYYEYNIKFSTLLRTEEDVKNILINKNGRIIRLEEFCRIGIVPVREKGVSMSNGKRAVTLAIIKQADENMDDMKQAIGGTMNYFQSVYPDIEFSVSRNQTELLDYTISNLQQNLSLGFLFICIVAVLFLGDVKSPFIIGLSMVVSIVICFLFFYLFKMSLNIISLSGLILALGMMIDSSIIVTENISQYRERGYSLKRACITGTSEAVSYTHLRAHETSAHLV
;
A
#
# COMPACT_ATOMS: atom_id res chain seq x y z
N MET A 1 1.31 36.70 -32.19
CA MET A 1 0.66 35.41 -31.99
C MET A 1 -0.83 35.48 -32.30
N VAL A 2 -1.62 36.32 -31.63
CA VAL A 2 -3.09 36.46 -31.82
C VAL A 2 -3.51 36.68 -33.26
N LYS A 3 -2.83 37.64 -33.98
CA LYS A 3 -3.09 37.92 -35.40
C LYS A 3 -2.94 36.68 -36.30
N PHE A 4 -1.93 35.85 -36.04
CA PHE A 4 -1.67 34.63 -36.81
C PHE A 4 -2.80 33.58 -36.63
N LEU A 5 -3.24 33.41 -35.37
CA LEU A 5 -4.32 32.46 -35.05
C LEU A 5 -5.66 32.86 -35.67
N ILE A 6 -6.00 34.18 -35.63
CA ILE A 6 -7.24 34.71 -36.21
C ILE A 6 -7.23 34.65 -37.75
N GLN A 7 -6.05 34.67 -38.37
CA GLN A 7 -5.92 34.56 -39.83
C GLN A 7 -6.11 33.11 -40.35
N ARG A 8 -5.99 32.10 -39.48
CA ARG A 8 -6.11 30.68 -39.85
C ARG A 8 -7.14 29.95 -39.00
N PRO A 9 -8.41 30.37 -39.02
CA PRO A 9 -9.42 29.87 -38.08
C PRO A 9 -9.67 28.37 -38.22
N ILE A 10 -9.64 27.84 -39.45
CA ILE A 10 -9.89 26.40 -39.71
C ILE A 10 -8.77 25.54 -39.09
N ALA A 11 -7.50 25.93 -39.30
CA ALA A 11 -6.38 25.19 -38.75
C ALA A 11 -6.38 25.20 -37.21
N VAL A 12 -6.72 26.34 -36.62
CA VAL A 12 -6.86 26.46 -35.15
C VAL A 12 -7.98 25.61 -34.63
N LEU A 13 -9.16 25.68 -35.27
CA LEU A 13 -10.33 24.85 -34.88
C LEU A 13 -10.01 23.36 -34.96
N MET A 14 -9.36 22.91 -36.05
CA MET A 14 -8.97 21.50 -36.19
C MET A 14 -7.97 21.06 -35.12
N ALA A 15 -6.98 21.90 -34.80
CA ALA A 15 -6.02 21.59 -33.74
C ALA A 15 -6.70 21.47 -32.36
N PHE A 16 -7.58 22.43 -32.02
CA PHE A 16 -8.33 22.37 -30.76
C PHE A 16 -9.28 21.17 -30.71
N THR A 17 -9.98 20.86 -31.82
CA THR A 17 -10.87 19.69 -31.89
C THR A 17 -10.08 18.39 -31.74
N ALA A 18 -8.91 18.28 -32.36
CA ALA A 18 -8.03 17.12 -32.20
C ALA A 18 -7.58 16.96 -30.74
N CYS A 19 -7.09 18.04 -30.12
CA CYS A 19 -6.69 18.03 -28.71
C CYS A 19 -7.88 17.70 -27.79
N PHE A 20 -9.08 18.20 -28.11
CA PHE A 20 -10.30 17.91 -27.35
C PHE A 20 -10.68 16.42 -27.43
N ILE A 21 -10.66 15.83 -28.62
CA ILE A 21 -10.97 14.39 -28.79
C ILE A 21 -9.97 13.53 -28.04
N VAL A 22 -8.66 13.83 -28.17
CA VAL A 22 -7.62 13.09 -27.45
C VAL A 22 -7.77 13.28 -25.95
N GLY A 23 -8.00 14.52 -25.48
CA GLY A 23 -8.23 14.81 -24.07
C GLY A 23 -9.47 14.09 -23.50
N MET A 24 -10.52 13.95 -24.28
CA MET A 24 -11.70 13.16 -23.88
C MET A 24 -11.41 11.68 -23.75
N VAL A 25 -10.62 11.11 -24.64
CA VAL A 25 -10.17 9.71 -24.55
C VAL A 25 -9.26 9.52 -23.32
N THR A 26 -8.31 10.43 -23.12
CA THR A 26 -7.40 10.33 -21.97
C THR A 26 -8.11 10.44 -20.63
N TYR A 27 -9.19 11.20 -20.53
CA TYR A 27 -9.99 11.29 -19.30
C TYR A 27 -10.46 9.91 -18.80
N PHE A 28 -10.87 9.02 -19.69
CA PHE A 28 -11.31 7.67 -19.34
C PHE A 28 -10.17 6.69 -19.05
N THR A 29 -8.94 7.06 -19.37
CA THR A 29 -7.76 6.20 -19.16
C THR A 29 -6.89 6.67 -17.99
N LEU A 30 -7.17 7.86 -17.42
CA LEU A 30 -6.41 8.38 -16.29
C LEU A 30 -6.67 7.56 -15.03
N PRO A 31 -5.61 7.13 -14.32
CA PRO A 31 -5.78 6.44 -13.04
C PRO A 31 -6.39 7.39 -12.00
N VAL A 32 -7.34 6.87 -11.24
CA VAL A 32 -7.99 7.59 -10.15
C VAL A 32 -7.43 7.09 -8.83
N SER A 33 -6.97 8.00 -7.97
CA SER A 33 -6.41 7.68 -6.66
C SER A 33 -6.83 8.71 -5.61
N LEU A 34 -6.75 8.37 -4.34
CA LEU A 34 -7.07 9.33 -3.27
C LEU A 34 -5.98 10.39 -3.15
N LEU A 35 -4.73 9.96 -3.13
CA LEU A 35 -3.54 10.82 -3.03
C LEU A 35 -2.67 10.66 -4.28
N PRO A 36 -1.87 11.68 -4.62
CA PRO A 36 -0.88 11.54 -5.69
C PRO A 36 0.16 10.50 -5.32
N ASP A 37 0.73 9.85 -6.33
CA ASP A 37 1.84 8.93 -6.16
C ASP A 37 3.13 9.73 -5.86
N ILE A 38 3.40 9.92 -4.57
CA ILE A 38 4.59 10.61 -4.09
C ILE A 38 5.53 9.54 -3.55
N ALA A 39 6.67 9.36 -4.21
CA ALA A 39 7.74 8.56 -3.66
C ALA A 39 8.27 9.22 -2.37
N ILE A 40 7.99 8.59 -1.23
CA ILE A 40 8.60 9.00 0.03
C ILE A 40 10.03 8.50 0.00
N PRO A 41 11.04 9.39 0.10
CA PRO A 41 12.44 8.96 0.05
C PRO A 41 12.87 8.35 1.40
N GLU A 42 12.18 7.28 1.81
CA GLU A 42 12.41 6.53 3.04
C GLU A 42 12.50 5.04 2.76
N ILE A 43 13.49 4.40 3.35
CA ILE A 43 13.65 2.95 3.35
C ILE A 43 13.75 2.48 4.79
N THR A 44 12.97 1.47 5.14
CA THR A 44 12.95 0.89 6.48
C THR A 44 13.55 -0.50 6.46
N VAL A 45 14.50 -0.75 7.36
CA VAL A 45 15.13 -2.06 7.58
C VAL A 45 14.55 -2.64 8.87
N GLN A 46 13.84 -3.76 8.74
CA GLN A 46 13.24 -4.50 9.84
C GLN A 46 14.15 -5.66 10.25
N ILE A 47 14.44 -5.75 11.53
CA ILE A 47 15.30 -6.79 12.12
C ILE A 47 14.44 -7.63 13.06
N SER A 48 14.54 -8.95 12.91
CA SER A 48 13.92 -9.90 13.83
C SER A 48 15.01 -10.74 14.49
N ALA A 49 15.01 -10.82 15.81
CA ALA A 49 15.96 -11.62 16.58
C ALA A 49 15.26 -12.15 17.82
N GLN A 50 14.65 -13.33 17.70
CA GLN A 50 13.91 -13.94 18.80
C GLN A 50 14.81 -14.17 20.02
N ASN A 51 14.24 -13.97 21.21
CA ASN A 51 14.92 -14.16 22.51
C ASN A 51 16.15 -13.27 22.80
N THR A 52 16.32 -12.17 22.05
CA THR A 52 17.40 -11.22 22.24
C THR A 52 16.89 -9.96 22.95
N SER A 53 17.56 -9.52 23.99
CA SER A 53 17.20 -8.26 24.67
C SER A 53 17.50 -7.04 23.78
N ALA A 54 16.75 -5.94 23.95
CA ALA A 54 16.94 -4.70 23.19
C ALA A 54 18.39 -4.19 23.20
N ARG A 55 19.07 -4.26 24.36
CA ARG A 55 20.46 -3.82 24.53
C ARG A 55 21.45 -4.74 23.80
N GLU A 56 21.22 -6.01 23.79
CA GLU A 56 22.04 -6.99 23.08
C GLU A 56 21.84 -6.83 21.57
N LEU A 57 20.58 -6.73 21.12
CA LEU A 57 20.22 -6.48 19.73
C LEU A 57 20.86 -5.20 19.18
N GLU A 58 20.83 -4.10 19.97
CA GLU A 58 21.49 -2.85 19.58
C GLU A 58 23.00 -3.06 19.37
N ASN A 59 23.67 -3.73 20.27
CA ASN A 59 25.12 -3.87 20.21
C ASN A 59 25.58 -4.88 19.15
N THR A 60 24.87 -6.00 18.97
CA THR A 60 25.30 -7.12 18.13
C THR A 60 24.78 -7.02 16.72
N VAL A 61 23.65 -6.36 16.48
CA VAL A 61 22.98 -6.33 15.17
C VAL A 61 22.77 -4.91 14.66
N VAL A 62 22.06 -4.05 15.41
CA VAL A 62 21.67 -2.71 14.94
C VAL A 62 22.90 -1.82 14.70
N LYS A 63 23.85 -1.79 15.63
CA LYS A 63 25.05 -0.97 15.52
C LYS A 63 25.96 -1.37 14.34
N PRO A 64 26.27 -2.65 14.09
CA PRO A 64 27.01 -3.06 12.90
C PRO A 64 26.28 -2.74 11.58
N LEU A 65 24.96 -2.94 11.54
CA LEU A 65 24.16 -2.57 10.37
C LEU A 65 24.20 -1.06 10.11
N ARG A 66 24.03 -0.23 11.12
CA ARG A 66 24.13 1.23 10.98
C ARG A 66 25.47 1.67 10.42
N GLN A 67 26.59 1.05 10.85
CA GLN A 67 27.92 1.37 10.36
C GLN A 67 28.09 1.11 8.87
N GLN A 68 27.40 0.13 8.33
CA GLN A 68 27.39 -0.15 6.88
C GLN A 68 26.39 0.74 6.14
N LEU A 69 25.21 0.93 6.69
CA LEU A 69 24.13 1.69 6.07
C LEU A 69 24.40 3.20 5.97
N ILE A 70 25.21 3.76 6.87
CA ILE A 70 25.60 5.19 6.80
C ILE A 70 26.41 5.54 5.53
N GLN A 71 26.94 4.54 4.83
CA GLN A 71 27.69 4.71 3.60
C GLN A 71 26.80 4.78 2.34
N VAL A 72 25.48 4.58 2.49
CA VAL A 72 24.54 4.65 1.37
C VAL A 72 24.47 6.08 0.83
N ALA A 73 24.50 6.19 -0.50
CA ALA A 73 24.53 7.48 -1.18
C ALA A 73 23.25 8.30 -0.93
N ARG A 74 23.40 9.62 -0.78
CA ARG A 74 22.30 10.57 -0.56
C ARG A 74 21.47 10.33 0.70
N LEU A 75 22.00 9.59 1.67
CA LEU A 75 21.39 9.46 2.98
C LEU A 75 21.42 10.80 3.70
N LYS A 76 20.24 11.31 4.09
CA LYS A 76 20.09 12.56 4.81
C LYS A 76 20.12 12.36 6.32
N ASP A 77 19.40 11.34 6.77
CA ASP A 77 19.23 11.04 8.19
C ASP A 77 18.95 9.55 8.39
N MET A 78 19.27 9.03 9.57
CA MET A 78 19.07 7.63 9.93
C MET A 78 18.66 7.49 11.39
N ASP A 79 17.45 7.01 11.61
CA ASP A 79 16.92 6.68 12.93
C ASP A 79 16.95 5.17 13.16
N SER A 80 17.19 4.76 14.39
CA SER A 80 17.13 3.34 14.76
C SER A 80 16.47 3.12 16.10
N GLU A 81 15.65 2.09 16.19
CA GLU A 81 14.96 1.66 17.39
C GLU A 81 15.25 0.18 17.63
N ALA A 82 15.56 -0.20 18.87
CA ALA A 82 15.73 -1.58 19.28
C ALA A 82 14.77 -1.91 20.42
N HIS A 83 14.04 -3.00 20.25
CA HIS A 83 13.13 -3.58 21.23
C HIS A 83 13.54 -5.03 21.51
N ASP A 84 12.97 -5.64 22.54
CA ASP A 84 13.21 -7.06 22.82
C ASP A 84 12.68 -7.91 21.63
N GLY A 85 13.58 -8.60 20.97
CA GLY A 85 13.29 -9.46 19.83
C GLY A 85 13.09 -8.77 18.49
N ALA A 86 13.14 -7.43 18.40
CA ALA A 86 12.94 -6.71 17.15
C ALA A 86 13.71 -5.40 17.07
N GLY A 87 14.17 -5.02 15.88
CA GLY A 87 14.81 -3.74 15.62
C GLY A 87 14.30 -3.10 14.33
N LEU A 88 14.38 -1.79 14.27
CA LEU A 88 13.99 -1.00 13.12
C LEU A 88 15.06 0.05 12.82
N ILE A 89 15.44 0.18 11.54
CA ILE A 89 16.32 1.26 11.08
C ILE A 89 15.59 1.96 9.94
N ARG A 90 15.32 3.27 10.10
CA ARG A 90 14.73 4.13 9.06
C ARG A 90 15.84 4.95 8.41
N LEU A 91 15.88 4.90 7.10
CA LEU A 91 16.82 5.62 6.26
C LEU A 91 16.07 6.69 5.47
N ASN A 92 16.29 7.95 5.79
CA ASN A 92 15.68 9.09 5.11
C ASN A 92 16.68 9.66 4.10
N PHE A 93 16.25 9.79 2.85
CA PHE A 93 17.08 10.29 1.75
C PHE A 93 16.68 11.71 1.33
N ASP A 94 17.56 12.38 0.58
CA ASP A 94 17.24 13.67 -0.03
C ASP A 94 16.11 13.56 -1.04
N PHE A 95 15.30 14.62 -1.16
CA PHE A 95 14.25 14.69 -2.18
C PHE A 95 14.83 14.52 -3.59
N GLY A 96 14.14 13.75 -4.43
CA GLY A 96 14.57 13.42 -5.80
C GLY A 96 15.60 12.30 -5.88
N THR A 97 15.87 11.60 -4.76
CA THR A 97 16.65 10.37 -4.78
C THR A 97 15.82 9.27 -5.45
N ASN A 98 16.45 8.51 -6.36
CA ASN A 98 15.82 7.32 -6.91
C ASN A 98 15.78 6.23 -5.84
N THR A 99 14.58 6.01 -5.27
CA THR A 99 14.36 5.06 -4.18
C THR A 99 14.63 3.61 -4.58
N ASP A 100 14.52 3.25 -5.86
CA ASP A 100 14.81 1.89 -6.33
C ASP A 100 16.31 1.61 -6.31
N LEU A 101 17.12 2.56 -6.75
CA LEU A 101 18.57 2.44 -6.67
C LEU A 101 19.05 2.44 -5.21
N ALA A 102 18.48 3.30 -4.37
CA ALA A 102 18.78 3.33 -2.94
C ALA A 102 18.39 1.99 -2.27
N PHE A 103 17.25 1.39 -2.64
CA PHE A 103 16.83 0.10 -2.14
C PHE A 103 17.81 -1.02 -2.49
N ILE A 104 18.33 -1.03 -3.72
CA ILE A 104 19.35 -2.00 -4.16
C ILE A 104 20.63 -1.80 -3.35
N GLU A 105 21.10 -0.57 -3.20
CA GLU A 105 22.31 -0.25 -2.43
C GLU A 105 22.18 -0.62 -0.93
N VAL A 106 21.02 -0.36 -0.32
CA VAL A 106 20.72 -0.77 1.06
C VAL A 106 20.78 -2.28 1.21
N ASN A 107 20.20 -3.06 0.27
CA ASN A 107 20.28 -4.52 0.29
C ASN A 107 21.71 -5.02 0.17
N GLU A 108 22.53 -4.41 -0.71
CA GLU A 108 23.94 -4.75 -0.86
C GLU A 108 24.72 -4.49 0.45
N LYS A 109 24.47 -3.36 1.11
CA LYS A 109 25.11 -3.06 2.40
C LYS A 109 24.68 -4.01 3.52
N ILE A 110 23.43 -4.46 3.51
CA ILE A 110 22.94 -5.47 4.46
C ILE A 110 23.62 -6.80 4.20
N ASP A 111 23.70 -7.25 2.94
CA ASP A 111 24.38 -8.51 2.60
C ASP A 111 25.87 -8.49 2.98
N ALA A 112 26.53 -7.35 2.84
CA ALA A 112 27.89 -7.16 3.33
C ALA A 112 27.97 -7.23 4.86
N ALA A 113 26.98 -6.65 5.57
CA ALA A 113 26.90 -6.66 7.03
C ALA A 113 26.64 -8.05 7.62
N MET A 114 25.91 -8.92 6.90
CA MET A 114 25.60 -10.29 7.36
C MET A 114 26.83 -11.11 7.74
N ASN A 115 27.98 -10.82 7.14
CA ASN A 115 29.24 -11.50 7.48
C ASN A 115 29.77 -11.16 8.90
N TYR A 116 29.28 -10.08 9.49
CA TYR A 116 29.69 -9.58 10.81
C TYR A 116 28.63 -9.79 11.89
N LEU A 117 27.43 -10.26 11.49
CA LEU A 117 26.33 -10.51 12.42
C LEU A 117 26.40 -11.93 13.00
N PRO A 118 25.78 -12.18 14.16
CA PRO A 118 25.62 -13.52 14.71
C PRO A 118 24.95 -14.45 13.71
N LYS A 119 25.38 -15.72 13.66
CA LYS A 119 24.91 -16.70 12.66
C LYS A 119 23.43 -17.08 12.76
N ASP A 120 22.84 -16.85 13.92
CA ASP A 120 21.45 -17.09 14.28
C ASP A 120 20.55 -15.85 14.05
N THR A 121 21.12 -14.78 13.49
CA THR A 121 20.35 -13.59 13.12
C THR A 121 19.72 -13.79 11.74
N ASP A 122 18.39 -13.67 11.66
CA ASP A 122 17.68 -13.66 10.38
C ASP A 122 18.11 -12.45 9.53
N ARG A 123 18.14 -12.65 8.20
CA ARG A 123 18.45 -11.56 7.27
C ARG A 123 17.43 -10.43 7.45
N PRO A 124 17.87 -9.18 7.73
CA PRO A 124 16.99 -8.05 7.86
C PRO A 124 16.12 -7.83 6.61
N LYS A 125 14.83 -7.54 6.81
CA LYS A 125 13.89 -7.28 5.74
C LYS A 125 13.91 -5.80 5.39
N VAL A 126 14.13 -5.48 4.12
CA VAL A 126 14.10 -4.10 3.63
C VAL A 126 12.73 -3.79 3.06
N VAL A 127 12.15 -2.68 3.49
CA VAL A 127 10.85 -2.18 3.03
C VAL A 127 11.03 -0.75 2.54
N LYS A 128 10.55 -0.48 1.34
CA LYS A 128 10.51 0.85 0.76
C LYS A 128 9.17 1.49 1.13
N ALA A 129 9.17 2.67 1.74
CA ALA A 129 7.95 3.41 2.02
C ALA A 129 7.41 4.08 0.76
N SER A 130 6.10 3.98 0.52
CA SER A 130 5.40 4.70 -0.51
C SER A 130 4.14 5.34 0.05
N ALA A 131 3.75 6.51 -0.45
CA ALA A 131 2.47 7.13 -0.10
C ALA A 131 1.27 6.29 -0.58
N THR A 132 1.50 5.40 -1.54
CA THR A 132 0.49 4.46 -2.06
C THR A 132 0.37 3.20 -1.21
N ASP A 133 1.29 2.95 -0.26
CA ASP A 133 1.26 1.78 0.65
C ASP A 133 0.19 1.92 1.75
N ILE A 134 -0.66 2.94 1.67
CA ILE A 134 -1.82 3.07 2.55
C ILE A 134 -2.85 2.01 2.17
N PRO A 135 -3.24 1.13 3.11
CA PRO A 135 -4.22 0.09 2.82
C PRO A 135 -5.55 0.69 2.34
N VAL A 136 -6.04 0.18 1.23
CA VAL A 136 -7.30 0.63 0.63
C VAL A 136 -8.50 0.02 1.35
N PHE A 137 -8.35 -1.23 1.78
CA PHE A 137 -9.35 -1.97 2.54
C PHE A 137 -8.73 -2.65 3.74
N TYR A 138 -9.48 -2.72 4.81
CA TYR A 138 -9.23 -3.64 5.91
C TYR A 138 -10.31 -4.71 5.88
N LEU A 139 -9.91 -5.93 5.58
CA LEU A 139 -10.79 -7.10 5.58
C LEU A 139 -10.60 -7.85 6.88
N SER A 140 -11.63 -7.89 7.71
CA SER A 140 -11.61 -8.64 8.97
C SER A 140 -12.38 -9.94 8.83
N LEU A 141 -11.74 -11.03 9.25
CA LEU A 141 -12.29 -12.37 9.31
C LEU A 141 -12.62 -12.73 10.75
N THR A 142 -13.86 -13.13 11.00
CA THR A 142 -14.34 -13.59 12.30
C THR A 142 -15.10 -14.91 12.16
N LEU A 143 -15.13 -15.71 13.22
CA LEU A 143 -15.98 -16.90 13.26
C LEU A 143 -17.44 -16.49 13.46
N LYS A 144 -18.34 -17.04 12.65
CA LYS A 144 -19.75 -16.67 12.68
C LYS A 144 -20.44 -17.08 13.99
N ASN A 145 -20.03 -18.21 14.56
CA ASN A 145 -20.59 -18.75 15.80
C ASN A 145 -19.92 -18.20 17.07
N ASP A 146 -18.97 -17.26 16.93
CA ASP A 146 -18.32 -16.62 18.05
C ASP A 146 -19.25 -15.54 18.62
N SER A 147 -19.72 -15.74 19.84
CA SER A 147 -20.50 -14.69 20.52
C SER A 147 -19.52 -13.75 21.23
N ALA A 148 -19.80 -12.43 21.15
CA ALA A 148 -18.95 -11.40 21.76
C ALA A 148 -18.74 -11.56 23.28
N TYR A 149 -19.42 -12.52 23.93
CA TYR A 149 -19.41 -12.76 25.37
C TYR A 149 -18.95 -14.17 25.78
N GLU A 150 -18.83 -15.12 24.84
CA GLU A 150 -18.30 -16.45 25.12
C GLU A 150 -16.83 -16.53 24.73
N GLN A 151 -16.04 -17.29 25.51
CA GLN A 151 -14.63 -17.52 25.18
C GLN A 151 -14.55 -18.17 23.79
N THR A 152 -13.86 -17.47 22.88
CA THR A 152 -13.54 -17.98 21.54
C THR A 152 -12.89 -19.35 21.68
N ASP A 153 -13.36 -20.36 20.96
CA ASP A 153 -12.65 -21.63 20.87
C ASP A 153 -11.26 -21.38 20.30
N GLU A 154 -10.24 -21.44 21.16
CA GLU A 154 -8.84 -21.14 20.77
C GLU A 154 -8.38 -21.99 19.59
N ARG A 155 -8.85 -23.22 19.48
CA ARG A 155 -8.49 -24.11 18.36
C ARG A 155 -9.11 -23.62 17.06
N ALA A 156 -10.40 -23.32 17.09
CA ALA A 156 -11.10 -22.78 15.92
C ALA A 156 -10.51 -21.43 15.46
N PHE A 157 -10.06 -20.60 16.40
CA PHE A 157 -9.39 -19.35 16.06
C PHE A 157 -7.99 -19.57 15.46
N LEU A 158 -7.22 -20.53 15.97
CA LEU A 158 -5.92 -20.90 15.37
C LEU A 158 -6.11 -21.47 13.95
N ASP A 159 -7.17 -22.25 13.72
CA ASP A 159 -7.53 -22.74 12.38
C ASP A 159 -7.88 -21.56 11.44
N LEU A 160 -8.62 -20.58 11.95
CA LEU A 160 -8.92 -19.36 11.20
C LEU A 160 -7.65 -18.56 10.86
N CYS A 161 -6.69 -18.45 11.77
CA CYS A 161 -5.41 -17.76 11.54
C CYS A 161 -4.62 -18.43 10.41
N GLU A 162 -4.45 -19.75 10.47
CA GLU A 162 -3.76 -20.51 9.43
C GLU A 162 -4.47 -20.44 8.08
N PHE A 163 -5.79 -20.52 8.08
CA PHE A 163 -6.61 -20.37 6.88
C PHE A 163 -6.49 -18.96 6.28
N ALA A 164 -6.54 -17.92 7.11
CA ALA A 164 -6.38 -16.54 6.66
C ALA A 164 -5.04 -16.31 5.97
N GLU A 165 -3.95 -16.86 6.51
CA GLU A 165 -2.61 -16.70 5.97
C GLU A 165 -2.37 -17.59 4.73
N SER A 166 -2.74 -18.86 4.80
CA SER A 166 -2.42 -19.84 3.76
C SER A 166 -3.34 -19.78 2.55
N VAL A 167 -4.60 -19.39 2.73
CA VAL A 167 -5.63 -19.42 1.67
C VAL A 167 -6.07 -18.01 1.29
N ILE A 168 -6.61 -17.24 2.25
CA ILE A 168 -7.26 -15.97 1.94
C ILE A 168 -6.24 -14.93 1.48
N LYS A 169 -5.16 -14.74 2.24
CA LYS A 169 -4.08 -13.81 1.88
C LYS A 169 -3.53 -14.12 0.50
N ARG A 170 -3.13 -15.38 0.26
CA ARG A 170 -2.53 -15.79 -1.00
C ARG A 170 -3.48 -15.60 -2.18
N ARG A 171 -4.77 -15.84 -1.98
CA ARG A 171 -5.77 -15.65 -3.03
C ARG A 171 -5.96 -14.18 -3.38
N ILE A 172 -5.93 -13.28 -2.39
CA ILE A 172 -6.03 -11.84 -2.61
C ILE A 172 -4.74 -11.32 -3.26
N GLU A 173 -3.56 -11.78 -2.84
CA GLU A 173 -2.27 -11.41 -3.45
C GLU A 173 -2.10 -11.87 -4.91
N GLN A 174 -2.91 -12.81 -5.38
CA GLN A 174 -2.93 -13.23 -6.79
C GLN A 174 -3.69 -12.26 -7.72
N LEU A 175 -4.43 -11.31 -7.15
CA LEU A 175 -5.11 -10.29 -7.95
C LEU A 175 -4.08 -9.29 -8.48
N THR A 176 -4.18 -8.94 -9.75
CA THR A 176 -3.25 -8.02 -10.44
C THR A 176 -3.29 -6.61 -9.84
N GLU A 177 -4.43 -6.24 -9.29
CA GLU A 177 -4.71 -4.94 -8.68
C GLU A 177 -4.12 -4.79 -7.27
N VAL A 178 -3.67 -5.90 -6.66
CA VAL A 178 -3.14 -5.95 -5.29
C VAL A 178 -1.63 -6.01 -5.30
N ALA A 179 -0.98 -5.06 -4.63
CA ALA A 179 0.47 -5.05 -4.46
C ALA A 179 0.93 -5.97 -3.34
N MET A 180 0.22 -5.92 -2.21
CA MET A 180 0.58 -6.65 -1.00
C MET A 180 -0.63 -6.77 -0.07
N VAL A 181 -0.64 -7.82 0.73
CA VAL A 181 -1.60 -8.00 1.82
C VAL A 181 -0.83 -8.16 3.12
N ASP A 182 -1.03 -7.24 4.04
CA ASP A 182 -0.50 -7.32 5.39
C ASP A 182 -1.53 -7.91 6.35
N ILE A 183 -1.10 -8.73 7.30
CA ILE A 183 -2.01 -9.42 8.24
C ILE A 183 -1.70 -8.98 9.66
N THR A 184 -2.74 -8.66 10.41
CA THR A 184 -2.68 -8.37 11.84
C THR A 184 -3.65 -9.25 12.61
N GLY A 185 -3.34 -9.52 13.89
CA GLY A 185 -4.14 -10.39 14.74
C GLY A 185 -3.92 -11.88 14.52
N LEU A 186 -2.87 -12.24 13.75
CA LEU A 186 -2.44 -13.64 13.63
C LEU A 186 -1.87 -14.14 14.95
N VAL A 187 -2.23 -15.37 15.27
CA VAL A 187 -1.65 -16.14 16.37
C VAL A 187 -1.06 -17.41 15.78
N GLU A 188 0.23 -17.57 16.00
CA GLU A 188 0.94 -18.77 15.57
C GLU A 188 0.69 -19.92 16.54
N ARG A 189 0.68 -21.13 16.01
CA ARG A 189 0.63 -22.35 16.82
C ARG A 189 2.03 -22.70 17.30
N GLN A 190 2.14 -23.09 18.56
CA GLN A 190 3.34 -23.74 19.06
C GLN A 190 2.99 -25.07 19.70
N LEU A 191 3.85 -26.04 19.52
CA LEU A 191 3.79 -27.27 20.28
C LEU A 191 4.48 -27.03 21.62
N GLN A 192 3.71 -27.02 22.68
CA GLN A 192 4.22 -26.84 24.04
C GLN A 192 4.44 -28.20 24.71
N ILE A 193 5.64 -28.40 25.24
CA ILE A 193 6.02 -29.59 26.00
C ILE A 193 6.34 -29.11 27.42
N VAL A 194 5.51 -29.49 28.36
CA VAL A 194 5.65 -29.11 29.78
C VAL A 194 5.98 -30.36 30.60
N PRO A 195 7.24 -30.57 31.01
CA PRO A 195 7.63 -31.67 31.85
C PRO A 195 7.03 -31.54 33.28
N ASP A 196 6.63 -32.67 33.88
CA ASP A 196 6.26 -32.74 35.27
C ASP A 196 7.50 -32.95 36.14
N GLU A 197 7.90 -31.93 36.90
CA GLU A 197 9.13 -31.92 37.71
C GLU A 197 9.16 -33.08 38.70
N ASN A 198 8.02 -33.46 39.31
CA ASN A 198 7.95 -34.58 40.26
C ASN A 198 8.22 -35.90 39.54
N LYS A 199 7.63 -36.09 38.37
CA LYS A 199 7.83 -37.33 37.59
C LYS A 199 9.29 -37.40 37.06
N LEU A 200 9.86 -36.27 36.62
CA LEU A 200 11.28 -36.21 36.19
C LEU A 200 12.19 -36.66 37.34
N ALA A 201 11.97 -36.14 38.56
CA ALA A 201 12.77 -36.50 39.74
C ALA A 201 12.66 -37.99 40.08
N VAL A 202 11.45 -38.58 40.07
CA VAL A 202 11.23 -39.98 40.30
C VAL A 202 11.88 -40.87 39.25
N LEU A 203 11.89 -40.46 38.00
CA LEU A 203 12.48 -41.20 36.87
C LEU A 203 13.99 -40.96 36.72
N GLY A 204 14.57 -40.02 37.47
CA GLY A 204 15.97 -39.64 37.37
C GLY A 204 16.32 -38.96 36.02
N LEU A 205 15.32 -38.28 35.43
CA LEU A 205 15.44 -37.56 34.19
C LEU A 205 15.68 -36.04 34.47
N SER A 206 16.40 -35.40 33.59
CA SER A 206 16.60 -33.96 33.57
C SER A 206 15.92 -33.34 32.38
N ILE A 207 15.70 -32.01 32.37
CA ILE A 207 15.21 -31.27 31.22
C ILE A 207 16.12 -31.47 30.01
N GLN A 208 17.44 -31.54 30.24
CA GLN A 208 18.45 -31.81 29.21
C GLN A 208 18.25 -33.17 28.50
N ASP A 209 17.77 -34.18 29.25
CA ASP A 209 17.46 -35.50 28.66
C ASP A 209 16.26 -35.36 27.66
N VAL A 210 15.28 -34.50 28.01
CA VAL A 210 14.12 -34.23 27.14
C VAL A 210 14.56 -33.47 25.88
N GLU A 211 15.35 -32.39 26.05
CA GLU A 211 15.87 -31.60 24.92
C GLU A 211 16.72 -32.46 23.99
N SER A 212 17.59 -33.31 24.53
CA SER A 212 18.42 -34.24 23.77
C SER A 212 17.59 -35.26 23.00
N ALA A 213 16.54 -35.78 23.61
CA ALA A 213 15.63 -36.73 22.97
C ALA A 213 14.86 -36.08 21.80
N LEU A 214 14.37 -34.85 21.98
CA LEU A 214 13.72 -34.08 20.91
C LEU A 214 14.68 -33.83 19.75
N ALA A 215 15.89 -33.35 20.04
CA ALA A 215 16.89 -33.06 19.01
C ALA A 215 17.33 -34.33 18.24
N GLN A 216 17.47 -35.48 18.90
CA GLN A 216 17.86 -36.74 18.27
C GLN A 216 16.75 -37.35 17.39
N ASN A 217 15.46 -37.09 17.75
CA ASN A 217 14.32 -37.60 17.00
C ASN A 217 13.80 -36.61 15.94
N ASN A 218 14.35 -35.42 15.83
CA ASN A 218 13.98 -34.42 14.80
C ASN A 218 15.15 -34.21 13.81
N VAL A 219 15.53 -35.28 13.12
CA VAL A 219 16.69 -35.28 12.21
C VAL A 219 16.29 -35.88 10.87
N GLU A 220 16.74 -35.27 9.79
CA GLU A 220 16.66 -35.83 8.45
C GLU A 220 18.08 -36.24 7.99
N PRO A 221 18.53 -37.48 8.33
CA PRO A 221 19.87 -37.94 8.04
C PRO A 221 20.01 -38.35 6.57
N GLY A 222 19.81 -37.52 5.63
CA GLY A 222 20.06 -37.72 4.21
C GLY A 222 19.60 -39.09 3.62
N SER A 223 19.80 -39.28 2.36
CA SER A 223 19.58 -40.58 1.69
C SER A 223 20.86 -41.45 1.74
N MET A 224 20.69 -42.71 2.09
CA MET A 224 21.75 -43.73 1.99
C MET A 224 21.47 -44.63 0.79
N THR A 225 22.48 -44.81 -0.04
CA THR A 225 22.39 -45.71 -1.18
C THR A 225 22.90 -47.08 -0.77
N VAL A 226 22.04 -48.08 -0.84
CA VAL A 226 22.41 -49.48 -0.59
C VAL A 226 22.43 -50.25 -1.90
N ARG A 227 23.53 -50.92 -2.20
CA ARG A 227 23.69 -51.71 -3.40
C ARG A 227 23.55 -53.21 -3.05
N ASP A 228 22.60 -53.87 -3.70
CA ASP A 228 22.41 -55.31 -3.59
C ASP A 228 22.52 -55.94 -4.99
N GLY A 229 23.66 -56.47 -5.27
CA GLY A 229 23.99 -57.03 -6.59
C GLY A 229 23.95 -55.99 -7.72
N TYR A 230 23.00 -56.14 -8.65
CA TYR A 230 22.79 -55.24 -9.78
C TYR A 230 21.79 -54.09 -9.46
N TYR A 231 21.17 -54.10 -8.28
CA TYR A 231 20.16 -53.10 -7.88
C TYR A 231 20.75 -52.12 -6.89
N GLU A 232 20.41 -50.85 -7.09
CA GLU A 232 20.79 -49.74 -6.23
C GLU A 232 19.51 -49.13 -5.62
N TYR A 233 19.43 -49.19 -4.31
CA TYR A 233 18.28 -48.68 -3.57
C TYR A 233 18.65 -47.39 -2.83
N ASN A 234 17.92 -46.29 -3.10
CA ASN A 234 18.03 -45.06 -2.33
C ASN A 234 17.08 -45.15 -1.14
N ILE A 235 17.63 -45.36 0.05
CA ILE A 235 16.84 -45.40 1.29
C ILE A 235 16.90 -44.02 1.89
N LYS A 236 15.72 -43.37 1.98
CA LYS A 236 15.56 -42.08 2.68
C LYS A 236 15.07 -42.35 4.10
N PHE A 237 15.86 -41.95 5.09
CA PHE A 237 15.43 -41.92 6.49
C PHE A 237 14.92 -40.53 6.79
N SER A 238 13.73 -40.42 7.40
CA SER A 238 13.15 -39.17 7.90
C SER A 238 12.51 -39.47 9.25
N THR A 239 13.07 -38.87 10.28
CA THR A 239 12.53 -38.93 11.65
C THR A 239 12.00 -37.55 12.07
N LEU A 240 11.56 -36.71 11.10
CA LEU A 240 11.02 -35.42 11.40
C LEU A 240 9.72 -35.54 12.19
N LEU A 241 9.67 -34.82 13.29
CA LEU A 241 8.48 -34.68 14.11
C LEU A 241 7.52 -33.71 13.41
N ARG A 242 6.37 -34.20 12.97
CA ARG A 242 5.37 -33.40 12.21
C ARG A 242 4.08 -33.22 12.94
N THR A 243 3.74 -34.14 13.84
CA THR A 243 2.48 -34.16 14.55
C THR A 243 2.69 -34.19 16.06
N GLU A 244 1.66 -33.80 16.80
CA GLU A 244 1.63 -33.92 18.26
C GLU A 244 1.87 -35.38 18.70
N GLU A 245 1.30 -36.33 17.94
CA GLU A 245 1.43 -37.77 18.21
C GLU A 245 2.86 -38.29 18.02
N ASP A 246 3.60 -37.76 17.04
CA ASP A 246 5.03 -38.10 16.85
C ASP A 246 5.85 -37.75 18.08
N VAL A 247 5.57 -36.56 18.67
CA VAL A 247 6.26 -36.08 19.85
C VAL A 247 5.85 -36.86 21.11
N LYS A 248 4.58 -37.20 21.27
CA LYS A 248 4.09 -38.05 22.39
C LYS A 248 4.76 -39.41 22.42
N ASN A 249 5.01 -39.97 21.25
CA ASN A 249 5.57 -41.32 21.11
C ASN A 249 7.10 -41.38 21.16
N ILE A 250 7.79 -40.27 21.40
CA ILE A 250 9.26 -40.28 21.60
C ILE A 250 9.62 -41.12 22.79
N LEU A 251 10.58 -42.00 22.58
CA LEU A 251 11.09 -42.94 23.60
C LEU A 251 12.41 -42.41 24.17
N ILE A 252 12.49 -42.31 25.47
CA ILE A 252 13.72 -42.00 26.21
C ILE A 252 14.18 -43.28 26.94
N ASN A 253 15.42 -43.66 26.70
CA ASN A 253 16.05 -44.77 27.40
C ASN A 253 16.94 -44.22 28.54
N LYS A 254 16.56 -44.53 29.78
CA LYS A 254 17.32 -44.16 30.98
C LYS A 254 17.50 -45.40 31.86
N ASN A 255 18.75 -45.75 32.11
CA ASN A 255 19.09 -46.93 32.94
C ASN A 255 18.43 -48.24 32.50
N GLY A 256 18.25 -48.48 31.20
CA GLY A 256 17.61 -49.68 30.64
C GLY A 256 16.09 -49.66 30.65
N ARG A 257 15.43 -48.58 31.14
CA ARG A 257 14.02 -48.35 31.05
C ARG A 257 13.68 -47.49 29.84
N ILE A 258 12.74 -47.94 29.04
CA ILE A 258 12.18 -47.18 27.91
C ILE A 258 10.90 -46.52 28.38
N ILE A 259 10.83 -45.19 28.32
CA ILE A 259 9.74 -44.37 28.82
C ILE A 259 9.29 -43.49 27.68
N ARG A 260 7.97 -43.34 27.50
CA ARG A 260 7.40 -42.40 26.51
C ARG A 260 7.36 -40.99 27.08
N LEU A 261 7.55 -39.98 26.17
CA LEU A 261 7.52 -38.58 26.54
C LEU A 261 6.16 -38.17 27.16
N GLU A 262 5.05 -38.71 26.67
CA GLU A 262 3.70 -38.45 27.18
C GLU A 262 3.47 -38.88 28.64
N GLU A 263 4.26 -39.81 29.17
CA GLU A 263 4.08 -40.33 30.53
C GLU A 263 4.45 -39.29 31.60
N PHE A 264 5.38 -38.39 31.27
CA PHE A 264 5.89 -37.40 32.21
C PHE A 264 5.90 -35.95 31.66
N CYS A 265 5.50 -35.74 30.40
CA CYS A 265 5.31 -34.43 29.83
C CYS A 265 3.85 -34.22 29.43
N ARG A 266 3.36 -33.00 29.64
CA ARG A 266 2.10 -32.57 29.02
C ARG A 266 2.45 -31.94 27.68
N ILE A 267 1.90 -32.51 26.60
CA ILE A 267 2.17 -32.11 25.23
C ILE A 267 0.86 -31.61 24.64
N GLY A 268 0.89 -30.46 23.98
CA GLY A 268 -0.30 -29.92 23.34
C GLY A 268 0.02 -28.73 22.45
N ILE A 269 -0.85 -28.48 21.48
CA ILE A 269 -0.79 -27.29 20.64
C ILE A 269 -1.45 -26.13 21.38
N VAL A 270 -0.71 -25.06 21.59
CA VAL A 270 -1.17 -23.84 22.27
C VAL A 270 -0.81 -22.62 21.41
N PRO A 271 -1.54 -21.50 21.59
CA PRO A 271 -1.15 -20.26 20.92
C PRO A 271 0.20 -19.74 21.46
N VAL A 272 1.01 -19.19 20.57
CA VAL A 272 2.17 -18.38 20.97
C VAL A 272 1.65 -17.15 21.71
N ARG A 273 2.43 -16.65 22.68
CA ARG A 273 2.07 -15.46 23.46
C ARG A 273 1.75 -14.29 22.51
N GLU A 274 0.53 -13.80 22.60
CA GLU A 274 0.04 -12.70 21.75
C GLU A 274 0.72 -11.39 22.11
N LYS A 275 1.14 -10.64 21.08
CA LYS A 275 1.66 -9.28 21.22
C LYS A 275 0.57 -8.22 21.10
N GLY A 276 -0.60 -8.59 20.58
CA GLY A 276 -1.76 -7.72 20.39
C GLY A 276 -2.99 -8.51 19.97
N VAL A 277 -4.16 -7.90 20.09
CA VAL A 277 -5.45 -8.51 19.73
C VAL A 277 -6.11 -7.64 18.67
N SER A 278 -6.55 -8.25 17.57
CA SER A 278 -7.41 -7.60 16.58
C SER A 278 -8.87 -7.99 16.85
N MET A 279 -9.75 -6.99 16.84
CA MET A 279 -11.17 -7.21 17.08
C MET A 279 -12.01 -6.52 16.00
N SER A 280 -13.08 -7.19 15.56
CA SER A 280 -14.07 -6.65 14.63
C SER A 280 -15.47 -6.94 15.18
N ASN A 281 -16.31 -5.91 15.28
CA ASN A 281 -17.67 -6.02 15.81
C ASN A 281 -17.77 -6.73 17.19
N GLY A 282 -16.77 -6.53 18.05
CA GLY A 282 -16.71 -7.15 19.38
C GLY A 282 -16.28 -8.62 19.39
N LYS A 283 -15.97 -9.21 18.24
CA LYS A 283 -15.42 -10.56 18.09
C LYS A 283 -13.92 -10.51 17.83
N ARG A 284 -13.19 -11.54 18.21
CA ARG A 284 -11.79 -11.72 17.86
C ARG A 284 -11.65 -11.92 16.36
N ALA A 285 -10.74 -11.22 15.74
CA ALA A 285 -10.62 -11.14 14.29
C ALA A 285 -9.19 -11.29 13.80
N VAL A 286 -9.03 -11.83 12.60
CA VAL A 286 -7.82 -11.69 11.79
C VAL A 286 -8.10 -10.61 10.76
N THR A 287 -7.27 -9.56 10.70
CA THR A 287 -7.48 -8.43 9.81
C THR A 287 -6.39 -8.37 8.74
N LEU A 288 -6.82 -8.35 7.49
CA LEU A 288 -5.97 -8.19 6.32
C LEU A 288 -6.04 -6.74 5.85
N ALA A 289 -4.90 -6.07 5.78
CA ALA A 289 -4.74 -4.76 5.19
C ALA A 289 -4.32 -4.92 3.73
N ILE A 290 -5.18 -4.53 2.81
CA ILE A 290 -4.98 -4.75 1.37
C ILE A 290 -4.46 -3.45 0.74
N ILE A 291 -3.28 -3.54 0.13
CA ILE A 291 -2.58 -2.42 -0.49
C ILE A 291 -2.67 -2.56 -2.01
N LYS A 292 -3.07 -1.47 -2.67
CA LYS A 292 -3.28 -1.41 -4.12
C LYS A 292 -1.95 -1.33 -4.87
N GLN A 293 -1.87 -1.97 -6.04
CA GLN A 293 -0.79 -1.76 -6.99
C GLN A 293 -0.79 -0.32 -7.51
N ALA A 294 0.37 0.32 -7.56
CA ALA A 294 0.51 1.75 -7.84
C ALA A 294 -0.16 2.18 -9.17
N ASP A 295 0.07 1.41 -10.23
CA ASP A 295 -0.40 1.74 -11.58
C ASP A 295 -1.83 1.28 -11.89
N GLU A 296 -2.48 0.55 -10.97
CA GLU A 296 -3.82 0.00 -11.18
C GLU A 296 -4.93 0.99 -10.81
N ASN A 297 -6.10 0.78 -11.41
CA ASN A 297 -7.27 1.62 -11.15
C ASN A 297 -7.99 1.17 -9.88
N MET A 298 -8.47 2.13 -9.10
CA MET A 298 -9.20 1.86 -7.86
C MET A 298 -10.54 1.14 -8.10
N ASP A 299 -11.23 1.46 -9.19
CA ASP A 299 -12.51 0.84 -9.54
C ASP A 299 -12.35 -0.64 -9.93
N ASP A 300 -11.28 -0.96 -10.66
CA ASP A 300 -10.97 -2.34 -11.03
C ASP A 300 -10.64 -3.17 -9.80
N MET A 301 -9.84 -2.61 -8.87
CA MET A 301 -9.56 -3.24 -7.58
C MET A 301 -10.84 -3.47 -6.77
N LYS A 302 -11.75 -2.49 -6.70
CA LYS A 302 -13.04 -2.62 -6.02
C LYS A 302 -13.86 -3.78 -6.57
N GLN A 303 -13.93 -3.91 -7.89
CA GLN A 303 -14.64 -5.01 -8.55
C GLN A 303 -13.98 -6.36 -8.29
N ALA A 304 -12.66 -6.46 -8.41
CA ALA A 304 -11.89 -7.68 -8.19
C ALA A 304 -12.02 -8.17 -6.73
N ILE A 305 -11.89 -7.27 -5.75
CA ILE A 305 -12.07 -7.59 -4.34
C ILE A 305 -13.53 -7.96 -4.06
N GLY A 306 -14.51 -7.21 -4.59
CA GLY A 306 -15.93 -7.50 -4.42
C GLY A 306 -16.31 -8.88 -4.95
N GLY A 307 -15.82 -9.25 -6.14
CA GLY A 307 -15.99 -10.59 -6.72
C GLY A 307 -15.36 -11.68 -5.86
N THR A 308 -14.15 -11.46 -5.38
CA THR A 308 -13.43 -12.40 -4.51
C THR A 308 -14.13 -12.58 -3.16
N MET A 309 -14.64 -11.50 -2.58
CA MET A 309 -15.42 -11.52 -1.34
C MET A 309 -16.71 -12.34 -1.48
N ASN A 310 -17.47 -12.12 -2.55
CA ASN A 310 -18.68 -12.89 -2.84
C ASN A 310 -18.36 -14.40 -2.99
N TYR A 311 -17.25 -14.72 -3.64
CA TYR A 311 -16.76 -16.09 -3.74
C TYR A 311 -16.44 -16.66 -2.34
N PHE A 312 -15.68 -15.97 -1.50
CA PHE A 312 -15.36 -16.43 -0.16
C PHE A 312 -16.59 -16.64 0.72
N GLN A 313 -17.55 -15.72 0.70
CA GLN A 313 -18.80 -15.86 1.45
C GLN A 313 -19.61 -17.07 1.01
N SER A 314 -19.58 -17.43 -0.26
CA SER A 314 -20.29 -18.59 -0.79
C SER A 314 -19.62 -19.93 -0.43
N VAL A 315 -18.29 -19.96 -0.41
CA VAL A 315 -17.50 -21.17 -0.18
C VAL A 315 -17.26 -21.45 1.30
N TYR A 316 -17.15 -20.38 2.12
CA TYR A 316 -16.82 -20.46 3.55
C TYR A 316 -17.92 -19.83 4.42
N PRO A 317 -19.09 -20.48 4.53
CA PRO A 317 -20.25 -19.91 5.23
C PRO A 317 -20.07 -19.73 6.74
N ASP A 318 -19.10 -20.42 7.36
CA ASP A 318 -18.81 -20.36 8.80
C ASP A 318 -17.91 -19.17 9.18
N ILE A 319 -17.35 -18.46 8.18
CA ILE A 319 -16.52 -17.30 8.37
C ILE A 319 -17.31 -16.05 7.98
N GLU A 320 -17.32 -15.07 8.86
CA GLU A 320 -17.89 -13.76 8.60
C GLU A 320 -16.78 -12.82 8.09
N PHE A 321 -16.99 -12.24 6.91
CA PHE A 321 -16.08 -11.29 6.29
C PHE A 321 -16.67 -9.89 6.42
N SER A 322 -15.95 -9.00 7.08
CA SER A 322 -16.34 -7.58 7.22
C SER A 322 -15.27 -6.66 6.67
N VAL A 323 -15.69 -5.69 5.88
CA VAL A 323 -14.80 -4.66 5.33
C VAL A 323 -14.89 -3.42 6.19
N SER A 324 -13.76 -2.92 6.64
CA SER A 324 -13.66 -1.65 7.36
C SER A 324 -12.66 -0.71 6.68
N ARG A 325 -12.76 0.58 6.99
CA ARG A 325 -11.92 1.63 6.38
C ARG A 325 -11.84 1.52 4.84
N ASN A 326 -13.01 1.43 4.21
CA ASN A 326 -13.09 1.37 2.76
C ASN A 326 -12.72 2.74 2.15
N GLN A 327 -11.48 2.88 1.68
CA GLN A 327 -11.02 4.12 1.06
C GLN A 327 -11.66 4.38 -0.30
N THR A 328 -12.20 3.35 -0.97
CA THR A 328 -12.90 3.56 -2.24
C THR A 328 -14.20 4.33 -2.06
N GLU A 329 -14.94 4.10 -0.98
CA GLU A 329 -16.15 4.89 -0.67
C GLU A 329 -15.81 6.35 -0.39
N LEU A 330 -14.72 6.59 0.34
CA LEU A 330 -14.22 7.95 0.59
C LEU A 330 -13.78 8.62 -0.72
N LEU A 331 -13.12 7.88 -1.59
CA LEU A 331 -12.70 8.36 -2.91
C LEU A 331 -13.92 8.70 -3.76
N ASP A 332 -14.88 7.77 -3.90
CA ASP A 332 -16.13 7.96 -4.67
C ASP A 332 -16.89 9.20 -4.18
N TYR A 333 -17.04 9.33 -2.85
CA TYR A 333 -17.67 10.49 -2.25
C TYR A 333 -16.92 11.79 -2.56
N THR A 334 -15.60 11.78 -2.43
CA THR A 334 -14.78 12.98 -2.64
C THR A 334 -14.77 13.38 -4.12
N ILE A 335 -14.57 12.43 -5.04
CA ILE A 335 -14.60 12.69 -6.48
C ILE A 335 -15.98 13.20 -6.92
N SER A 336 -17.05 12.55 -6.48
CA SER A 336 -18.43 12.97 -6.76
C SER A 336 -18.71 14.36 -6.24
N ASN A 337 -18.30 14.68 -5.02
CA ASN A 337 -18.46 15.99 -4.42
C ASN A 337 -17.68 17.07 -5.19
N LEU A 338 -16.43 16.77 -5.58
CA LEU A 338 -15.60 17.69 -6.38
C LEU A 338 -16.21 17.92 -7.77
N GLN A 339 -16.71 16.88 -8.43
CA GLN A 339 -17.41 17.01 -9.72
C GLN A 339 -18.71 17.82 -9.59
N GLN A 340 -19.46 17.59 -8.54
CA GLN A 340 -20.67 18.36 -8.25
C GLN A 340 -20.35 19.84 -7.99
N ASN A 341 -19.34 20.12 -7.17
CA ASN A 341 -18.90 21.48 -6.89
C ASN A 341 -18.38 22.19 -8.15
N LEU A 342 -17.64 21.47 -9.00
CA LEU A 342 -17.18 21.96 -10.29
C LEU A 342 -18.36 22.34 -11.19
N SER A 343 -19.34 21.45 -11.32
CA SER A 343 -20.54 21.66 -12.14
C SER A 343 -21.41 22.78 -11.61
N LEU A 344 -21.61 22.84 -10.30
CA LEU A 344 -22.38 23.88 -9.64
C LEU A 344 -21.67 25.25 -9.74
N GLY A 345 -20.38 25.28 -9.50
CA GLY A 345 -19.54 26.48 -9.68
C GLY A 345 -19.61 27.01 -11.11
N PHE A 346 -19.46 26.11 -12.10
CA PHE A 346 -19.63 26.46 -13.51
C PHE A 346 -21.00 27.05 -13.82
N LEU A 347 -22.06 26.46 -13.30
CA LEU A 347 -23.44 26.95 -13.47
C LEU A 347 -23.60 28.36 -12.87
N PHE A 348 -23.14 28.58 -11.63
CA PHE A 348 -23.20 29.87 -10.97
C PHE A 348 -22.44 30.96 -11.75
N ILE A 349 -21.27 30.62 -12.25
CA ILE A 349 -20.46 31.55 -13.05
C ILE A 349 -21.19 31.94 -14.34
N CYS A 350 -21.80 30.99 -15.04
CA CYS A 350 -22.59 31.28 -16.24
C CYS A 350 -23.75 32.22 -15.90
N ILE A 351 -24.45 31.98 -14.78
CA ILE A 351 -25.56 32.85 -14.35
C ILE A 351 -25.07 34.27 -14.05
N VAL A 352 -23.99 34.39 -13.27
CA VAL A 352 -23.41 35.70 -12.91
C VAL A 352 -22.92 36.43 -14.16
N ALA A 353 -22.23 35.71 -15.07
CA ALA A 353 -21.76 36.32 -16.31
C ALA A 353 -22.92 36.83 -17.18
N VAL A 354 -24.06 36.11 -17.28
CA VAL A 354 -25.25 36.57 -17.99
C VAL A 354 -25.80 37.83 -17.33
N LEU A 355 -25.89 37.88 -16.02
CA LEU A 355 -26.42 39.04 -15.28
C LEU A 355 -25.57 40.30 -15.44
N PHE A 356 -24.23 40.16 -15.43
CA PHE A 356 -23.34 41.31 -15.51
C PHE A 356 -23.04 41.76 -16.94
N LEU A 357 -22.95 40.86 -17.90
CA LEU A 357 -22.65 41.20 -19.30
C LEU A 357 -23.91 41.58 -20.11
N GLY A 358 -25.11 41.27 -19.60
CA GLY A 358 -26.39 41.61 -20.27
C GLY A 358 -26.58 40.92 -21.63
N ASP A 359 -25.73 39.97 -21.97
CA ASP A 359 -25.75 39.18 -23.21
C ASP A 359 -25.57 37.69 -22.89
N VAL A 360 -26.25 36.81 -23.62
CA VAL A 360 -26.16 35.36 -23.43
C VAL A 360 -25.01 34.75 -24.25
N LYS A 361 -24.58 35.43 -25.31
CA LYS A 361 -23.55 34.90 -26.24
C LYS A 361 -22.17 34.89 -25.61
N SER A 362 -21.81 35.94 -24.89
CA SER A 362 -20.49 36.06 -24.25
C SER A 362 -20.29 35.02 -23.16
N PRO A 363 -21.22 34.79 -22.21
CA PRO A 363 -21.15 33.71 -21.23
C PRO A 363 -21.10 32.32 -21.86
N PHE A 364 -21.80 32.09 -22.97
CA PHE A 364 -21.74 30.80 -23.67
C PHE A 364 -20.35 30.51 -24.25
N ILE A 365 -19.70 31.53 -24.84
CA ILE A 365 -18.33 31.41 -25.36
C ILE A 365 -17.35 31.15 -24.22
N ILE A 366 -17.49 31.86 -23.11
CA ILE A 366 -16.66 31.65 -21.91
C ILE A 366 -16.84 30.22 -21.39
N GLY A 367 -18.08 29.78 -21.22
CA GLY A 367 -18.39 28.43 -20.78
C GLY A 367 -17.82 27.35 -21.69
N LEU A 368 -17.97 27.50 -23.01
CA LEU A 368 -17.41 26.56 -23.97
C LEU A 368 -15.85 26.51 -23.91
N SER A 369 -15.22 27.68 -23.77
CA SER A 369 -13.76 27.74 -23.66
C SER A 369 -13.24 27.03 -22.41
N MET A 370 -13.97 27.10 -21.31
CA MET A 370 -13.63 26.40 -20.06
C MET A 370 -13.71 24.89 -20.22
N VAL A 371 -14.79 24.36 -20.77
CA VAL A 371 -14.94 22.93 -20.99
C VAL A 371 -13.80 22.40 -21.87
N VAL A 372 -13.49 23.10 -22.97
CA VAL A 372 -12.39 22.74 -23.86
C VAL A 372 -11.03 22.76 -23.15
N SER A 373 -10.82 23.77 -22.31
CA SER A 373 -9.56 23.91 -21.54
C SER A 373 -9.38 22.78 -20.52
N ILE A 374 -10.46 22.39 -19.80
CA ILE A 374 -10.44 21.27 -18.85
C ILE A 374 -10.10 19.97 -19.57
N VAL A 375 -10.77 19.69 -20.68
CA VAL A 375 -10.51 18.46 -21.44
C VAL A 375 -9.08 18.41 -21.99
N ILE A 376 -8.55 19.54 -22.44
CA ILE A 376 -7.13 19.63 -22.86
C ILE A 376 -6.19 19.44 -21.65
N CYS A 377 -6.57 19.90 -20.45
CA CYS A 377 -5.78 19.67 -19.25
C CYS A 377 -5.60 18.17 -18.93
N PHE A 378 -6.62 17.34 -19.15
CA PHE A 378 -6.51 15.89 -18.99
C PHE A 378 -5.47 15.26 -19.94
N LEU A 379 -5.30 15.81 -21.14
CA LEU A 379 -4.22 15.38 -22.03
C LEU A 379 -2.84 15.63 -21.42
N PHE A 380 -2.65 16.79 -20.76
CA PHE A 380 -1.40 17.06 -20.05
C PHE A 380 -1.22 16.18 -18.82
N PHE A 381 -2.29 15.86 -18.07
CA PHE A 381 -2.21 14.93 -16.97
C PHE A 381 -1.70 13.57 -17.44
N TYR A 382 -2.22 13.07 -18.56
CA TYR A 382 -1.76 11.82 -19.16
C TYR A 382 -0.28 11.89 -19.60
N LEU A 383 0.12 12.98 -20.26
CA LEU A 383 1.51 13.21 -20.74
C LEU A 383 2.52 13.24 -19.58
N PHE A 384 2.15 13.85 -18.45
CA PHE A 384 2.98 13.95 -17.25
C PHE A 384 2.77 12.79 -16.26
N LYS A 385 2.01 11.77 -16.65
CA LYS A 385 1.68 10.62 -15.81
C LYS A 385 1.08 11.01 -14.44
N MET A 386 0.24 12.03 -14.44
CA MET A 386 -0.48 12.48 -13.24
C MET A 386 -1.77 11.71 -13.07
N SER A 387 -2.11 11.33 -11.83
CA SER A 387 -3.39 10.72 -11.50
C SER A 387 -4.47 11.77 -11.21
N LEU A 388 -5.74 11.40 -11.41
CA LEU A 388 -6.88 12.14 -10.91
C LEU A 388 -7.02 11.87 -9.40
N ASN A 389 -6.66 12.86 -8.59
CA ASN A 389 -6.69 12.77 -7.14
C ASN A 389 -7.25 14.08 -6.52
N ILE A 390 -7.42 14.10 -5.20
CA ILE A 390 -7.96 15.26 -4.49
C ILE A 390 -7.15 16.53 -4.79
N ILE A 391 -5.82 16.43 -4.86
CA ILE A 391 -4.92 17.58 -5.07
C ILE A 391 -5.05 18.09 -6.50
N SER A 392 -4.99 17.19 -7.50
CA SER A 392 -5.09 17.56 -8.91
C SER A 392 -6.46 18.15 -9.26
N LEU A 393 -7.55 17.59 -8.72
CA LEU A 393 -8.90 18.12 -8.93
C LEU A 393 -9.11 19.46 -8.21
N SER A 394 -8.59 19.63 -6.99
CA SER A 394 -8.63 20.92 -6.28
C SER A 394 -7.83 21.99 -7.03
N GLY A 395 -6.66 21.63 -7.56
CA GLY A 395 -5.89 22.51 -8.43
C GLY A 395 -6.64 22.90 -9.70
N LEU A 396 -7.37 21.95 -10.30
CA LEU A 396 -8.21 22.20 -11.47
C LEU A 396 -9.35 23.21 -11.16
N ILE A 397 -10.02 23.06 -10.02
CA ILE A 397 -11.08 23.97 -9.56
C ILE A 397 -10.52 25.38 -9.37
N LEU A 398 -9.35 25.51 -8.76
CA LEU A 398 -8.67 26.80 -8.58
C LEU A 398 -8.28 27.43 -9.94
N ALA A 399 -7.74 26.63 -10.84
CA ALA A 399 -7.36 27.07 -12.19
C ALA A 399 -8.57 27.56 -13.01
N LEU A 400 -9.75 26.91 -12.81
CA LEU A 400 -10.98 27.36 -13.44
C LEU A 400 -11.36 28.79 -13.03
N GLY A 401 -11.25 29.14 -11.75
CA GLY A 401 -11.50 30.51 -11.30
C GLY A 401 -10.60 31.53 -12.02
N MET A 402 -9.31 31.22 -12.16
CA MET A 402 -8.35 32.08 -12.85
C MET A 402 -8.62 32.17 -14.37
N MET A 403 -9.04 31.06 -15.00
CA MET A 403 -9.38 31.03 -16.43
C MET A 403 -10.63 31.87 -16.73
N ILE A 404 -11.60 31.87 -15.84
CA ILE A 404 -12.84 32.65 -15.97
C ILE A 404 -12.51 34.13 -15.98
N ASP A 405 -11.76 34.60 -14.99
CA ASP A 405 -11.34 36.01 -14.90
C ASP A 405 -10.66 36.45 -16.20
N SER A 406 -9.71 35.67 -16.68
CA SER A 406 -9.01 35.96 -17.94
C SER A 406 -9.95 35.98 -19.14
N SER A 407 -10.90 35.06 -19.20
CA SER A 407 -11.88 34.95 -20.30
C SER A 407 -12.88 36.13 -20.30
N ILE A 408 -13.33 36.56 -19.11
CA ILE A 408 -14.21 37.72 -18.95
C ILE A 408 -13.49 39.00 -19.43
N ILE A 409 -12.27 39.25 -18.96
CA ILE A 409 -11.49 40.42 -19.34
C ILE A 409 -11.29 40.48 -20.85
N VAL A 410 -10.92 39.38 -21.49
CA VAL A 410 -10.75 39.32 -22.94
C VAL A 410 -12.06 39.58 -23.67
N THR A 411 -13.15 38.99 -23.22
CA THR A 411 -14.46 39.12 -23.89
C THR A 411 -15.00 40.55 -23.74
N GLU A 412 -14.90 41.11 -22.54
CA GLU A 412 -15.31 42.50 -22.28
C GLU A 412 -14.50 43.51 -23.12
N ASN A 413 -13.18 43.33 -23.18
CA ASN A 413 -12.33 44.20 -23.97
C ASN A 413 -12.64 44.12 -25.48
N ILE A 414 -12.94 42.93 -25.98
CA ILE A 414 -13.43 42.76 -27.37
C ILE A 414 -14.75 43.48 -27.58
N SER A 415 -15.71 43.37 -26.64
CA SER A 415 -17.01 44.05 -26.70
C SER A 415 -16.83 45.58 -26.75
N GLN A 416 -16.00 46.14 -25.88
CA GLN A 416 -15.72 47.57 -25.85
C GLN A 416 -15.14 48.10 -27.20
N TYR A 417 -14.23 47.33 -27.81
CA TYR A 417 -13.71 47.69 -29.15
C TYR A 417 -14.76 47.59 -30.23
N ARG A 418 -15.72 46.66 -30.09
CA ARG A 418 -16.88 46.54 -30.98
C ARG A 418 -17.81 47.74 -30.89
N GLU A 419 -18.13 48.18 -29.69
CA GLU A 419 -18.92 49.37 -29.44
C GLU A 419 -18.28 50.66 -29.97
N ARG A 420 -16.94 50.72 -29.96
CA ARG A 420 -16.18 51.83 -30.58
C ARG A 420 -16.16 51.76 -32.12
N GLY A 421 -16.90 50.84 -32.74
CA GLY A 421 -17.06 50.74 -34.20
C GLY A 421 -15.96 49.95 -34.95
N TYR A 422 -15.09 49.23 -34.23
CA TYR A 422 -14.11 48.37 -34.89
C TYR A 422 -14.76 47.16 -35.54
N SER A 423 -14.21 46.73 -36.69
CA SER A 423 -14.65 45.44 -37.27
C SER A 423 -14.32 44.29 -36.36
N LEU A 424 -15.15 43.22 -36.38
CA LEU A 424 -15.03 42.04 -35.51
C LEU A 424 -13.58 41.51 -35.45
N LYS A 425 -12.96 41.31 -36.60
CA LYS A 425 -11.60 40.80 -36.72
C LYS A 425 -10.56 41.72 -36.07
N ARG A 426 -10.73 43.03 -36.19
CA ARG A 426 -9.86 44.02 -35.59
C ARG A 426 -10.08 44.17 -34.11
N ALA A 427 -11.34 44.12 -33.66
CA ALA A 427 -11.68 44.12 -32.25
C ALA A 427 -11.10 42.91 -31.51
N CYS A 428 -11.20 41.71 -32.09
CA CYS A 428 -10.62 40.49 -31.53
C CYS A 428 -9.08 40.58 -31.44
N ILE A 429 -8.38 41.08 -32.48
CA ILE A 429 -6.92 41.19 -32.44
C ILE A 429 -6.46 42.19 -31.39
N THR A 430 -7.03 43.41 -31.39
CA THR A 430 -6.60 44.49 -30.51
C THR A 430 -7.03 44.19 -29.05
N GLY A 431 -8.28 43.84 -28.85
CA GLY A 431 -8.83 43.53 -27.50
C GLY A 431 -8.10 42.41 -26.81
N THR A 432 -7.83 41.30 -27.53
CA THR A 432 -7.07 40.18 -26.93
C THR A 432 -5.61 40.56 -26.67
N SER A 433 -4.96 41.31 -27.61
CA SER A 433 -3.56 41.70 -27.44
C SER A 433 -3.35 42.63 -26.25
N GLU A 434 -4.28 43.50 -25.96
CA GLU A 434 -4.26 44.41 -24.82
C GLU A 434 -4.56 43.67 -23.52
N ALA A 435 -5.56 42.80 -23.51
CA ALA A 435 -5.89 41.97 -22.36
C ALA A 435 -4.73 41.05 -21.91
N VAL A 436 -3.96 40.50 -22.86
CA VAL A 436 -2.77 39.68 -22.54
C VAL A 436 -1.73 40.48 -21.75
N SER A 437 -1.53 41.75 -22.04
CA SER A 437 -0.60 42.63 -21.30
C SER A 437 -1.04 42.80 -19.85
N TYR A 438 -2.35 42.99 -19.60
CA TYR A 438 -2.92 43.06 -18.23
C TYR A 438 -2.80 41.76 -17.46
N THR A 439 -3.01 40.63 -18.11
CA THR A 439 -2.91 39.29 -17.48
C THR A 439 -1.46 38.99 -17.05
N HIS A 440 -0.48 39.36 -17.85
CA HIS A 440 0.94 39.25 -17.48
C HIS A 440 1.34 40.14 -16.29
N LEU A 441 0.85 41.37 -16.24
CA LEU A 441 1.10 42.27 -15.11
C LEU A 441 0.50 41.73 -13.80
N ARG A 442 -0.74 41.22 -13.84
CA ARG A 442 -1.43 40.67 -12.68
C ARG A 442 -0.78 39.38 -12.17
N ALA A 443 -0.23 38.53 -13.06
CA ALA A 443 0.52 37.33 -12.66
C ALA A 443 1.82 37.69 -11.90
N HIS A 444 2.45 38.81 -12.23
CA HIS A 444 3.59 39.32 -11.48
C HIS A 444 3.22 39.94 -10.13
N GLU A 445 2.06 40.60 -10.03
CA GLU A 445 1.60 41.18 -8.78
C GLU A 445 1.20 40.09 -7.75
N THR A 446 0.53 39.01 -8.18
CA THR A 446 0.16 37.91 -7.29
C THR A 446 1.38 37.13 -6.77
N SER A 447 2.44 36.98 -7.54
CA SER A 447 3.68 36.34 -7.05
C SER A 447 4.48 37.24 -6.10
N ALA A 448 4.36 38.58 -6.19
CA ALA A 448 5.00 39.51 -5.27
C ALA A 448 4.32 39.64 -3.90
N HIS A 449 3.05 39.28 -3.79
CA HIS A 449 2.29 39.30 -2.54
C HIS A 449 2.25 37.95 -1.78
N LEU A 450 2.86 36.89 -2.34
CA LEU A 450 2.94 35.55 -1.73
C LEU A 450 4.31 35.22 -1.15
N VAL A 451 5.23 36.20 -1.04
CA VAL A 451 6.53 36.09 -0.36
C VAL A 451 6.50 36.85 0.95
#